data_d56d0d380cf31ee846307a0c6e69997d
#
_entry.id   d56d0d380cf31ee846307a0c6e69997d
#
_cell.length_a   1.000
_cell.length_b   1.000
_cell.length_c   1.000
_cell.angle_alpha   90.00
_cell.angle_beta   90.00
_cell.angle_gamma   90.00
#
_symmetry.space_group_name_H-M   'P 1'
#
loop_
_entity.id
_entity.type
_entity.pdbx_description
1 polymer ?
#
loop_
_entity_poly.entity_id
_entity_poly.type
_entity_poly.pdbx_seq_one_letter_code
_entity_poly.pdbx_strand_id
1 'polypeptide(L)'
;MNEPISFLALGDSYTIGEAVDEDQRWPNQLARRLEEFDQPVSEVKIVARTGWTTTELDAGIADADLSPPYDLVSLLIGVNDQFRGLDVATYRPKLENLLNQAIAFADNDASRVFLVSIPDYAFTPSFGGSTSVSQGINAYNAVKAQVANDYNVPFINITNISRRGLETPSLVAGDGLHPSGEQYQRWVDEEILRVVREMIR
;
A
#
# COMPACT_ATOMS: atom_id res chain seq x y z
N MET A 1 -19.78 -18.38 -10.57
CA MET A 1 -19.25 -17.43 -9.57
C MET A 1 -17.92 -18.00 -9.11
N ASN A 2 -16.88 -17.17 -9.08
CA ASN A 2 -15.58 -17.57 -8.54
C ASN A 2 -15.68 -17.81 -7.02
N GLU A 3 -14.79 -18.62 -6.46
CA GLU A 3 -14.68 -18.76 -5.01
C GLU A 3 -14.29 -17.41 -4.38
N PRO A 4 -14.87 -17.06 -3.22
CA PRO A 4 -14.49 -15.84 -2.52
C PRO A 4 -13.03 -15.87 -2.07
N ILE A 5 -12.31 -14.75 -2.22
CA ILE A 5 -10.92 -14.61 -1.79
C ILE A 5 -10.81 -13.83 -0.48
N SER A 6 -9.81 -14.15 0.32
CA SER A 6 -9.39 -13.40 1.50
C SER A 6 -8.25 -12.44 1.16
N PHE A 7 -8.31 -11.20 1.65
CA PHE A 7 -7.32 -10.17 1.36
C PHE A 7 -6.71 -9.60 2.64
N LEU A 8 -5.38 -9.67 2.77
CA LEU A 8 -4.59 -9.06 3.85
C LEU A 8 -3.86 -7.82 3.32
N ALA A 9 -4.13 -6.66 3.91
CA ALA A 9 -3.47 -5.40 3.58
C ALA A 9 -2.57 -4.94 4.74
N LEU A 10 -1.25 -4.92 4.50
CA LEU A 10 -0.21 -4.54 5.45
C LEU A 10 0.29 -3.13 5.17
N GLY A 11 0.43 -2.27 6.20
CA GLY A 11 0.93 -0.94 5.95
C GLY A 11 0.93 0.04 7.12
N ASP A 12 0.73 1.31 6.77
CA ASP A 12 0.72 2.46 7.67
C ASP A 12 -0.58 3.30 7.51
N SER A 13 -0.51 4.62 7.72
CA SER A 13 -1.64 5.54 7.56
C SER A 13 -2.29 5.47 6.17
N TYR A 14 -1.50 5.20 5.13
CA TYR A 14 -2.01 5.09 3.76
C TYR A 14 -2.80 3.79 3.51
N THR A 15 -2.61 2.78 4.33
CA THR A 15 -3.36 1.52 4.23
C THR A 15 -4.56 1.51 5.18
N ILE A 16 -4.41 2.02 6.42
CA ILE A 16 -5.55 2.17 7.33
C ILE A 16 -6.53 3.26 6.88
N GLY A 17 -6.13 4.14 5.94
CA GLY A 17 -6.97 5.21 5.42
C GLY A 17 -7.17 6.31 6.43
N GLU A 18 -6.06 6.94 6.88
CA GLU A 18 -6.15 8.11 7.75
C GLU A 18 -6.98 9.21 7.10
N ALA A 19 -7.84 9.87 7.89
CA ALA A 19 -8.72 10.96 7.48
C ALA A 19 -9.81 10.63 6.44
N VAL A 20 -10.11 9.33 6.20
CA VAL A 20 -11.25 8.89 5.39
C VAL A 20 -12.08 7.82 6.11
N ASP A 21 -13.33 7.69 5.72
CA ASP A 21 -14.21 6.64 6.22
C ASP A 21 -13.74 5.24 5.76
N GLU A 22 -14.16 4.22 6.48
CA GLU A 22 -13.70 2.85 6.25
C GLU A 22 -13.96 2.35 4.83
N ASP A 23 -15.12 2.65 4.28
CA ASP A 23 -15.51 2.27 2.92
C ASP A 23 -14.71 3.03 1.84
N GLN A 24 -14.05 4.12 2.19
CA GLN A 24 -13.19 4.91 1.29
C GLN A 24 -11.72 4.47 1.29
N ARG A 25 -11.30 3.58 2.20
CA ARG A 25 -9.95 3.01 2.22
C ARG A 25 -9.70 2.23 0.94
N TRP A 26 -8.50 2.36 0.36
CA TRP A 26 -8.20 1.68 -0.91
C TRP A 26 -8.35 0.15 -0.87
N PRO A 27 -8.04 -0.58 0.23
CA PRO A 27 -8.26 -2.02 0.26
C PRO A 27 -9.75 -2.38 0.15
N ASN A 28 -10.62 -1.62 0.83
CA ASN A 28 -12.07 -1.83 0.77
C ASN A 28 -12.65 -1.43 -0.59
N GLN A 29 -12.11 -0.38 -1.21
CA GLN A 29 -12.48 -0.01 -2.57
C GLN A 29 -12.05 -1.08 -3.58
N LEU A 30 -10.84 -1.65 -3.44
CA LEU A 30 -10.39 -2.76 -4.28
C LEU A 30 -11.33 -3.97 -4.17
N ALA A 31 -11.72 -4.35 -2.95
CA ALA A 31 -12.65 -5.45 -2.73
C ALA A 31 -13.98 -5.23 -3.48
N ARG A 32 -14.60 -4.06 -3.32
CA ARG A 32 -15.84 -3.73 -4.06
C ARG A 32 -15.65 -3.78 -5.58
N ARG A 33 -14.51 -3.29 -6.08
CA ARG A 33 -14.23 -3.32 -7.53
C ARG A 33 -14.02 -4.73 -8.04
N LEU A 34 -13.42 -5.64 -7.26
CA LEU A 34 -13.27 -7.05 -7.61
C LEU A 34 -14.63 -7.74 -7.69
N GLU A 35 -15.56 -7.46 -6.79
CA GLU A 35 -16.93 -7.98 -6.82
C GLU A 35 -17.68 -7.60 -8.10
N GLU A 36 -17.47 -6.39 -8.63
CA GLU A 36 -18.05 -5.96 -9.91
C GLU A 36 -17.54 -6.77 -11.12
N PHE A 37 -16.43 -7.50 -10.95
CA PHE A 37 -15.86 -8.41 -11.95
C PHE A 37 -16.03 -9.90 -11.58
N ASP A 38 -17.09 -10.21 -10.84
CA ASP A 38 -17.44 -11.59 -10.43
C ASP A 38 -16.38 -12.27 -9.54
N GLN A 39 -15.52 -11.51 -8.87
CA GLN A 39 -14.57 -12.01 -7.88
C GLN A 39 -14.98 -11.55 -6.48
N PRO A 40 -15.76 -12.33 -5.72
CA PRO A 40 -16.13 -11.98 -4.36
C PRO A 40 -14.92 -11.92 -3.43
N VAL A 41 -14.94 -11.00 -2.47
CA VAL A 41 -13.95 -10.90 -1.39
C VAL A 41 -14.64 -11.23 -0.07
N SER A 42 -14.23 -12.31 0.58
CA SER A 42 -14.82 -12.80 1.82
C SER A 42 -14.42 -11.98 3.03
N GLU A 43 -13.19 -11.44 3.01
CA GLU A 43 -12.62 -10.65 4.08
C GLU A 43 -11.56 -9.69 3.55
N VAL A 44 -11.54 -8.46 4.08
CA VAL A 44 -10.43 -7.51 3.98
C VAL A 44 -9.85 -7.31 5.38
N LYS A 45 -8.75 -8.00 5.67
CA LYS A 45 -8.01 -7.82 6.92
C LYS A 45 -6.95 -6.74 6.76
N ILE A 46 -7.00 -5.69 7.56
CA ILE A 46 -6.02 -4.60 7.53
C ILE A 46 -5.16 -4.66 8.80
N VAL A 47 -3.83 -4.76 8.62
CA VAL A 47 -2.83 -4.60 9.69
C VAL A 47 -2.01 -3.37 9.36
N ALA A 48 -2.45 -2.24 9.86
CA ALA A 48 -1.87 -0.94 9.57
C ALA A 48 -2.25 0.07 10.65
N ARG A 49 -1.36 1.04 10.89
CA ARG A 49 -1.62 2.14 11.82
C ARG A 49 -0.88 3.40 11.40
N THR A 50 -1.48 4.54 11.67
CA THR A 50 -0.89 5.86 11.44
C THR A 50 0.47 5.99 12.12
N GLY A 51 1.46 6.45 11.34
CA GLY A 51 2.81 6.70 11.82
C GLY A 51 3.73 5.48 11.83
N TRP A 52 3.26 4.27 11.53
CA TRP A 52 4.09 3.08 11.54
C TRP A 52 5.22 3.13 10.50
N THR A 53 6.44 2.86 10.97
CA THR A 53 7.60 2.51 10.17
C THR A 53 7.61 1.01 9.85
N THR A 54 8.58 0.56 9.06
CA THR A 54 8.79 -0.87 8.82
C THR A 54 8.97 -1.67 10.11
N THR A 55 9.64 -1.13 11.12
CA THR A 55 9.85 -1.80 12.41
C THR A 55 8.55 -1.90 13.23
N GLU A 56 7.74 -0.84 13.21
CA GLU A 56 6.47 -0.82 13.94
C GLU A 56 5.42 -1.71 13.28
N LEU A 57 5.42 -1.81 11.94
CA LEU A 57 4.58 -2.77 11.22
C LEU A 57 4.98 -4.22 11.54
N ASP A 58 6.27 -4.53 11.61
CA ASP A 58 6.77 -5.86 11.99
C ASP A 58 6.24 -6.27 13.37
N ALA A 59 6.33 -5.39 14.35
CA ALA A 59 5.75 -5.60 15.67
C ALA A 59 4.21 -5.73 15.63
N GLY A 60 3.53 -4.88 14.84
CA GLY A 60 2.08 -4.93 14.70
C GLY A 60 1.57 -6.22 14.06
N ILE A 61 2.33 -6.80 13.13
CA ILE A 61 2.03 -8.11 12.54
C ILE A 61 2.14 -9.22 13.59
N ALA A 62 3.18 -9.17 14.44
CA ALA A 62 3.38 -10.16 15.50
C ALA A 62 2.26 -10.14 16.55
N ASP A 63 1.65 -8.98 16.79
CA ASP A 63 0.55 -8.79 17.74
C ASP A 63 -0.84 -9.02 17.10
N ALA A 64 -0.92 -9.14 15.78
CA ALA A 64 -2.18 -9.23 15.07
C ALA A 64 -2.77 -10.67 15.14
N ASP A 65 -4.10 -10.74 15.30
CA ASP A 65 -4.83 -11.99 15.14
C ASP A 65 -5.04 -12.26 13.64
N LEU A 66 -4.16 -13.07 13.06
CA LEU A 66 -4.15 -13.45 11.65
C LEU A 66 -4.49 -14.92 11.47
N SER A 67 -5.22 -15.23 10.42
CA SER A 67 -5.66 -16.59 10.07
C SER A 67 -5.19 -16.97 8.66
N PRO A 68 -3.88 -17.11 8.42
CA PRO A 68 -3.38 -17.51 7.11
C PRO A 68 -3.80 -18.95 6.74
N PRO A 69 -3.80 -19.31 5.43
CA PRO A 69 -3.32 -18.49 4.34
C PRO A 69 -4.36 -17.47 3.84
N TYR A 70 -3.85 -16.36 3.24
CA TYR A 70 -4.64 -15.39 2.51
C TYR A 70 -4.45 -15.58 1.00
N ASP A 71 -5.51 -15.35 0.21
CA ASP A 71 -5.47 -15.49 -1.25
C ASP A 71 -4.80 -14.30 -1.93
N LEU A 72 -4.79 -13.16 -1.26
CA LEU A 72 -4.15 -11.93 -1.73
C LEU A 72 -3.50 -11.19 -0.54
N VAL A 73 -2.27 -10.73 -0.72
CA VAL A 73 -1.56 -9.92 0.30
C VAL A 73 -0.92 -8.70 -0.33
N SER A 74 -1.10 -7.53 0.28
CA SER A 74 -0.44 -6.29 -0.15
C SER A 74 0.47 -5.72 0.93
N LEU A 75 1.54 -5.01 0.50
CA LEU A 75 2.44 -4.30 1.39
C LEU A 75 2.72 -2.88 0.90
N LEU A 76 2.21 -1.87 1.64
CA LEU A 76 2.47 -0.46 1.45
C LEU A 76 3.05 0.12 2.74
N ILE A 77 4.36 0.31 2.80
CA ILE A 77 5.09 0.79 3.99
C ILE A 77 6.35 1.54 3.59
N GLY A 78 6.85 2.42 4.45
CA GLY A 78 8.14 3.07 4.31
C GLY A 78 8.08 4.60 4.26
N VAL A 79 6.90 5.21 4.17
CA VAL A 79 6.80 6.68 4.21
C VAL A 79 7.32 7.24 5.53
N ASN A 80 7.00 6.60 6.64
CA ASN A 80 7.42 7.05 7.96
C ASN A 80 8.91 6.79 8.23
N ASP A 81 9.50 5.76 7.62
CA ASP A 81 10.94 5.55 7.60
C ASP A 81 11.63 6.73 6.90
N GLN A 82 11.15 7.13 5.72
CA GLN A 82 11.65 8.27 4.97
C GLN A 82 11.43 9.59 5.73
N PHE A 83 10.22 9.83 6.26
CA PHE A 83 9.87 11.04 6.99
C PHE A 83 10.72 11.25 8.24
N ARG A 84 11.07 10.17 8.95
CA ARG A 84 11.95 10.19 10.12
C ARG A 84 13.44 10.20 9.76
N GLY A 85 13.77 10.24 8.46
CA GLY A 85 15.16 10.35 7.98
C GLY A 85 15.98 9.08 8.14
N LEU A 86 15.36 7.90 8.16
CA LEU A 86 16.10 6.64 8.13
C LEU A 86 16.83 6.50 6.80
N ASP A 87 18.02 5.91 6.86
CA ASP A 87 18.81 5.64 5.66
C ASP A 87 18.13 4.56 4.80
N VAL A 88 18.08 4.80 3.50
CA VAL A 88 17.59 3.84 2.49
C VAL A 88 18.30 2.48 2.59
N ALA A 89 19.60 2.45 2.95
CA ALA A 89 20.34 1.22 3.15
C ALA A 89 19.80 0.39 4.32
N THR A 90 19.22 1.02 5.35
CA THR A 90 18.59 0.33 6.48
C THR A 90 17.14 -0.06 6.19
N TYR A 91 16.47 0.64 5.28
CA TYR A 91 15.11 0.35 4.86
C TYR A 91 15.00 -0.98 4.10
N ARG A 92 15.93 -1.24 3.15
CA ARG A 92 15.89 -2.43 2.30
C ARG A 92 15.74 -3.76 3.09
N PRO A 93 16.63 -4.10 4.05
CA PRO A 93 16.52 -5.39 4.76
C PRO A 93 15.23 -5.50 5.59
N LYS A 94 14.70 -4.38 6.09
CA LYS A 94 13.42 -4.37 6.82
C LYS A 94 12.24 -4.61 5.88
N LEU A 95 12.25 -4.01 4.69
CA LEU A 95 11.25 -4.26 3.66
C LEU A 95 11.27 -5.72 3.21
N GLU A 96 12.46 -6.30 2.99
CA GLU A 96 12.63 -7.71 2.63
C GLU A 96 12.09 -8.64 3.72
N ASN A 97 12.31 -8.33 5.01
CA ASN A 97 11.72 -9.09 6.12
C ASN A 97 10.19 -9.06 6.08
N LEU A 98 9.58 -7.89 5.90
CA LEU A 98 8.13 -7.75 5.80
C LEU A 98 7.56 -8.45 4.56
N LEU A 99 8.26 -8.39 3.44
CA LEU A 99 7.86 -9.09 2.22
C LEU A 99 7.90 -10.61 2.39
N ASN A 100 8.92 -11.15 3.06
CA ASN A 100 8.99 -12.58 3.38
C ASN A 100 7.81 -13.01 4.26
N GLN A 101 7.41 -12.19 5.24
CA GLN A 101 6.21 -12.47 6.04
C GLN A 101 4.94 -12.41 5.19
N ALA A 102 4.80 -11.40 4.31
CA ALA A 102 3.67 -11.31 3.39
C ALA A 102 3.56 -12.55 2.48
N ILE A 103 4.68 -13.03 1.95
CA ILE A 103 4.73 -14.27 1.15
C ILE A 103 4.35 -15.49 1.99
N ALA A 104 4.83 -15.59 3.23
CA ALA A 104 4.45 -16.66 4.14
C ALA A 104 2.93 -16.66 4.45
N PHE A 105 2.32 -15.49 4.61
CA PHE A 105 0.87 -15.36 4.78
C PHE A 105 0.06 -15.74 3.53
N ALA A 106 0.69 -15.76 2.36
CA ALA A 106 0.11 -16.19 1.09
C ALA A 106 0.47 -17.65 0.73
N ASP A 107 0.63 -18.52 1.72
CA ASP A 107 1.02 -19.94 1.56
C ASP A 107 2.36 -20.14 0.85
N ASN A 108 3.31 -19.22 1.06
CA ASN A 108 4.61 -19.15 0.38
C ASN A 108 4.52 -18.95 -1.15
N ASP A 109 3.41 -18.42 -1.63
CA ASP A 109 3.19 -18.11 -3.04
C ASP A 109 3.37 -16.61 -3.31
N ALA A 110 4.54 -16.21 -3.83
CA ALA A 110 4.86 -14.83 -4.16
C ALA A 110 3.93 -14.25 -5.26
N SER A 111 3.28 -15.08 -6.06
CA SER A 111 2.33 -14.63 -7.08
C SER A 111 1.04 -14.06 -6.51
N ARG A 112 0.76 -14.31 -5.23
CA ARG A 112 -0.39 -13.77 -4.48
C ARG A 112 -0.06 -12.48 -3.71
N VAL A 113 1.18 -11.98 -3.82
CA VAL A 113 1.66 -10.81 -3.08
C VAL A 113 1.96 -9.67 -4.04
N PHE A 114 1.65 -8.43 -3.65
CA PHE A 114 2.07 -7.24 -4.41
C PHE A 114 2.55 -6.11 -3.50
N LEU A 115 3.51 -5.34 -4.00
CA LEU A 115 4.00 -4.13 -3.36
C LEU A 115 3.34 -2.90 -3.99
N VAL A 116 2.92 -1.94 -3.17
CA VAL A 116 2.42 -0.64 -3.63
C VAL A 116 3.47 0.43 -3.32
N SER A 117 3.76 1.31 -4.26
CA SER A 117 4.70 2.41 -4.04
C SER A 117 4.25 3.36 -2.93
N ILE A 118 5.19 4.02 -2.30
CA ILE A 118 4.92 5.10 -1.34
C ILE A 118 4.37 6.31 -2.11
N PRO A 119 3.23 6.91 -1.71
CA PRO A 119 2.75 8.16 -2.30
C PRO A 119 3.70 9.32 -1.99
N ASP A 120 3.76 10.30 -2.89
CA ASP A 120 4.62 11.47 -2.74
C ASP A 120 3.87 12.59 -2.01
N TYR A 121 4.03 12.62 -0.70
CA TYR A 121 3.37 13.62 0.16
C TYR A 121 3.92 15.05 -0.01
N ALA A 122 4.99 15.25 -0.79
CA ALA A 122 5.44 16.58 -1.18
C ALA A 122 4.35 17.39 -1.87
N PHE A 123 3.47 16.72 -2.64
CA PHE A 123 2.40 17.36 -3.41
C PHE A 123 1.09 17.50 -2.62
N THR A 124 1.21 17.78 -1.35
CA THR A 124 0.09 18.09 -0.46
C THR A 124 0.19 19.51 0.07
N PRO A 125 -0.92 20.11 0.52
CA PRO A 125 -0.91 21.44 1.16
C PRO A 125 0.10 21.56 2.30
N SER A 126 0.28 20.50 3.09
CA SER A 126 1.22 20.48 4.22
C SER A 126 2.69 20.60 3.81
N PHE A 127 3.06 20.23 2.57
CA PHE A 127 4.46 20.20 2.11
C PHE A 127 4.75 21.05 0.88
N GLY A 128 3.73 21.60 0.20
CA GLY A 128 3.84 22.66 -0.78
C GLY A 128 4.76 22.39 -1.98
N GLY A 129 4.96 21.15 -2.40
CA GLY A 129 5.81 20.80 -3.54
C GLY A 129 7.29 20.63 -3.19
N SER A 130 7.63 20.22 -1.95
CA SER A 130 9.01 20.05 -1.47
C SER A 130 9.82 19.09 -2.34
N THR A 131 10.83 19.61 -3.05
CA THR A 131 11.71 18.80 -3.91
C THR A 131 12.53 17.78 -3.11
N SER A 132 12.98 18.14 -1.90
CA SER A 132 13.75 17.22 -1.05
C SER A 132 12.93 16.03 -0.58
N VAL A 133 11.66 16.23 -0.27
CA VAL A 133 10.72 15.14 0.06
C VAL A 133 10.56 14.22 -1.14
N SER A 134 10.24 14.77 -2.33
CA SER A 134 10.10 13.96 -3.56
C SER A 134 11.35 13.16 -3.90
N GLN A 135 12.54 13.71 -3.71
CA GLN A 135 13.78 12.98 -3.93
C GLN A 135 13.92 11.79 -2.95
N GLY A 136 13.57 12.00 -1.68
CA GLY A 136 13.55 10.93 -0.68
C GLY A 136 12.55 9.82 -1.04
N ILE A 137 11.32 10.17 -1.39
CA ILE A 137 10.29 9.22 -1.83
C ILE A 137 10.74 8.43 -3.06
N ASN A 138 11.35 9.11 -4.06
CA ASN A 138 11.89 8.44 -5.24
C ASN A 138 12.96 7.41 -4.89
N ALA A 139 13.88 7.72 -3.96
CA ALA A 139 14.93 6.82 -3.51
C ALA A 139 14.34 5.56 -2.83
N TYR A 140 13.37 5.73 -1.94
CA TYR A 140 12.68 4.63 -1.27
C TYR A 140 11.88 3.76 -2.26
N ASN A 141 11.15 4.39 -3.18
CA ASN A 141 10.41 3.67 -4.21
C ASN A 141 11.31 2.92 -5.20
N ALA A 142 12.51 3.45 -5.50
CA ALA A 142 13.49 2.73 -6.31
C ALA A 142 13.97 1.44 -5.63
N VAL A 143 14.27 1.50 -4.33
CA VAL A 143 14.61 0.29 -3.54
C VAL A 143 13.44 -0.68 -3.51
N LYS A 144 12.22 -0.19 -3.28
CA LYS A 144 11.01 -1.02 -3.23
C LYS A 144 10.75 -1.75 -4.56
N ALA A 145 10.91 -1.04 -5.68
CA ALA A 145 10.78 -1.64 -7.02
C ALA A 145 11.85 -2.70 -7.27
N GLN A 146 13.09 -2.48 -6.80
CA GLN A 146 14.15 -3.46 -6.92
C GLN A 146 13.88 -4.71 -6.07
N VAL A 147 13.44 -4.55 -4.82
CA VAL A 147 13.06 -5.68 -3.96
C VAL A 147 11.91 -6.46 -4.61
N ALA A 148 10.88 -5.79 -5.13
CA ALA A 148 9.79 -6.46 -5.83
C ALA A 148 10.30 -7.32 -7.00
N ASN A 149 11.21 -6.77 -7.82
CA ASN A 149 11.82 -7.50 -8.92
C ASN A 149 12.64 -8.71 -8.45
N ASP A 150 13.45 -8.56 -7.40
CA ASP A 150 14.30 -9.63 -6.86
C ASP A 150 13.47 -10.81 -6.30
N TYR A 151 12.26 -10.54 -5.84
CA TYR A 151 11.32 -11.53 -5.30
C TYR A 151 10.25 -12.00 -6.32
N ASN A 152 10.27 -11.49 -7.56
CA ASN A 152 9.26 -11.72 -8.59
C ASN A 152 7.84 -11.36 -8.14
N VAL A 153 7.70 -10.28 -7.37
CA VAL A 153 6.43 -9.76 -6.86
C VAL A 153 6.04 -8.52 -7.68
N PRO A 154 4.77 -8.35 -8.09
CA PRO A 154 4.31 -7.14 -8.75
C PRO A 154 4.57 -5.88 -7.93
N PHE A 155 5.11 -4.83 -8.57
CA PHE A 155 5.24 -3.49 -8.01
C PHE A 155 4.26 -2.54 -8.67
N ILE A 156 3.29 -2.03 -7.91
CA ILE A 156 2.24 -1.15 -8.41
C ILE A 156 2.57 0.30 -8.04
N ASN A 157 2.76 1.14 -9.03
CA ASN A 157 3.21 2.51 -8.85
C ASN A 157 2.06 3.51 -8.85
N ILE A 158 1.62 3.94 -7.66
CA ILE A 158 0.57 4.97 -7.46
C ILE A 158 1.15 6.38 -7.23
N THR A 159 2.47 6.53 -7.19
CA THR A 159 3.14 7.78 -6.82
C THR A 159 2.76 8.94 -7.75
N ASN A 160 2.60 8.69 -9.05
CA ASN A 160 2.22 9.74 -10.01
C ASN A 160 0.80 10.26 -9.79
N ILE A 161 -0.10 9.45 -9.22
CA ILE A 161 -1.45 9.89 -8.87
C ILE A 161 -1.37 10.84 -7.67
N SER A 162 -0.58 10.50 -6.64
CA SER A 162 -0.41 11.35 -5.46
C SER A 162 0.19 12.73 -5.78
N ARG A 163 1.03 12.83 -6.82
CA ARG A 163 1.64 14.08 -7.28
C ARG A 163 0.64 15.09 -7.87
N ARG A 164 -0.59 14.69 -8.13
CA ARG A 164 -1.66 15.58 -8.60
C ARG A 164 -2.31 16.38 -7.45
N GLY A 165 -1.98 16.11 -6.19
CA GLY A 165 -2.68 16.65 -5.02
C GLY A 165 -2.69 18.18 -4.90
N LEU A 166 -1.61 18.88 -5.31
CA LEU A 166 -1.59 20.35 -5.31
C LEU A 166 -2.43 20.97 -6.45
N GLU A 167 -2.47 20.30 -7.61
CA GLU A 167 -3.24 20.75 -8.77
C GLU A 167 -4.72 20.38 -8.66
N THR A 168 -5.01 19.31 -7.93
CA THR A 168 -6.37 18.76 -7.74
C THR A 168 -6.62 18.55 -6.24
N PRO A 169 -7.03 19.61 -5.50
CA PRO A 169 -7.18 19.56 -4.05
C PRO A 169 -8.15 18.49 -3.53
N SER A 170 -9.14 18.07 -4.34
CA SER A 170 -10.07 16.99 -3.98
C SER A 170 -9.38 15.64 -3.78
N LEU A 171 -8.15 15.47 -4.24
CA LEU A 171 -7.35 14.27 -4.03
C LEU A 171 -6.72 14.19 -2.64
N VAL A 172 -6.69 15.30 -1.89
CA VAL A 172 -6.13 15.35 -0.54
C VAL A 172 -7.27 15.41 0.47
N ALA A 173 -7.18 14.62 1.52
CA ALA A 173 -8.16 14.61 2.61
C ALA A 173 -8.17 15.93 3.40
N GLY A 174 -9.16 16.09 4.27
CA GLY A 174 -9.35 17.32 5.03
C GLY A 174 -8.23 17.69 6.00
N ASP A 175 -7.32 16.77 6.30
CA ASP A 175 -6.12 17.02 7.12
C ASP A 175 -4.97 17.69 6.34
N GLY A 176 -5.12 17.85 5.01
CA GLY A 176 -4.13 18.50 4.15
C GLY A 176 -2.87 17.66 3.88
N LEU A 177 -2.90 16.36 4.16
CA LEU A 177 -1.75 15.47 4.04
C LEU A 177 -2.10 14.12 3.39
N HIS A 178 -3.07 13.39 3.94
CA HIS A 178 -3.39 12.04 3.47
C HIS A 178 -4.28 12.05 2.22
N PRO A 179 -4.30 10.95 1.46
CA PRO A 179 -5.18 10.81 0.31
C PRO A 179 -6.65 10.88 0.70
N SER A 180 -7.45 11.53 -0.13
CA SER A 180 -8.91 11.45 -0.04
C SER A 180 -9.44 10.11 -0.56
N GLY A 181 -10.71 9.82 -0.29
CA GLY A 181 -11.40 8.67 -0.90
C GLY A 181 -11.35 8.68 -2.43
N GLU A 182 -11.38 9.87 -3.06
CA GLU A 182 -11.21 10.03 -4.51
C GLU A 182 -9.80 9.63 -4.97
N GLN A 183 -8.76 10.03 -4.24
CA GLN A 183 -7.40 9.61 -4.60
C GLN A 183 -7.22 8.10 -4.46
N TYR A 184 -7.74 7.49 -3.39
CA TYR A 184 -7.74 6.04 -3.19
C TYR A 184 -8.50 5.31 -4.31
N GLN A 185 -9.64 5.85 -4.76
CA GLN A 185 -10.36 5.29 -5.90
C GLN A 185 -9.50 5.30 -7.16
N ARG A 186 -8.77 6.38 -7.42
CA ARG A 186 -7.87 6.46 -8.58
C ARG A 186 -6.72 5.47 -8.48
N TRP A 187 -6.16 5.24 -7.27
CA TRP A 187 -5.14 4.19 -7.11
C TRP A 187 -5.69 2.83 -7.54
N VAL A 188 -6.91 2.52 -7.10
CA VAL A 188 -7.57 1.26 -7.44
C VAL A 188 -7.86 1.19 -8.93
N ASP A 189 -8.56 2.16 -9.49
CA ASP A 189 -9.08 2.10 -10.86
C ASP A 189 -7.98 2.26 -11.92
N GLU A 190 -6.99 3.15 -11.70
CA GLU A 190 -5.96 3.45 -12.69
C GLU A 190 -4.79 2.43 -12.64
N GLU A 191 -4.45 1.87 -11.45
CA GLU A 191 -3.22 1.09 -11.28
C GLU A 191 -3.45 -0.31 -10.69
N ILE A 192 -4.16 -0.44 -9.54
CA ILE A 192 -4.14 -1.67 -8.74
C ILE A 192 -5.03 -2.76 -9.36
N LEU A 193 -6.26 -2.41 -9.71
CA LEU A 193 -7.29 -3.37 -10.12
C LEU A 193 -6.86 -4.25 -11.29
N ARG A 194 -6.23 -3.66 -12.31
CA ARG A 194 -5.74 -4.40 -13.48
C ARG A 194 -4.75 -5.48 -13.09
N VAL A 195 -3.75 -5.12 -12.27
CA VAL A 195 -2.69 -6.05 -11.85
C VAL A 195 -3.27 -7.15 -10.99
N VAL A 196 -4.08 -6.80 -9.98
CA VAL A 196 -4.68 -7.79 -9.08
C VAL A 196 -5.58 -8.77 -9.84
N ARG A 197 -6.35 -8.31 -10.81
CA ARG A 197 -7.16 -9.21 -11.65
C ARG A 197 -6.35 -10.17 -12.52
N GLU A 198 -5.12 -9.81 -12.87
CA GLU A 198 -4.19 -10.71 -13.56
C GLU A 198 -3.60 -11.76 -12.61
N MET A 199 -3.37 -11.39 -11.34
CA MET A 199 -2.82 -12.27 -10.29
C MET A 199 -3.80 -13.37 -9.84
N ILE A 200 -5.11 -13.07 -9.80
CA ILE A 200 -6.14 -13.97 -9.24
C ILE A 200 -6.88 -14.80 -10.31
N ARG A 201 -6.39 -14.79 -11.55
CA ARG A 201 -6.91 -15.63 -12.65
C ARG A 201 -6.33 -17.03 -12.58
#